data_fa983a73d076a32df42d3a80c1dd26e0
#
_entry.id   fa983a73d076a32df42d3a80c1dd26e0
#
_cell.length_a   1.000
_cell.length_b   1.000
_cell.length_c   1.000
_cell.angle_alpha   90.00
_cell.angle_beta   90.00
_cell.angle_gamma   90.00
#
_symmetry.space_group_name_H-M   'P 1'
#
loop_
_entity.id
_entity.type
_entity.pdbx_description
1 polymer ?
#
loop_
_entity_poly.entity_id
_entity_poly.type
_entity_poly.pdbx_seq_one_letter_code
_entity_poly.pdbx_strand_id
1 'polypeptide(L)'
;MQLLTDEVNLLCGASYRPQEGGLYRRAGTEPVRIRTSEGTEFIDKRRVRKMGQDGREQEVRLNSYAEIKRRKGMFEEVLESICHGASGSGVGKMLGVSASQVCEGWKARSRELLAEFRGRDLSEIDVLAMMVDGVFPGKERCVVVALAIDTEGHKHLLDFEEGSSESAEVVMALFAKLKARGLDAGVARRLLVTRDGSDAIAKALRHFWPDAVQQECLVHVERGLCAKLSYKHQAEAVEKMNRLRAVEGAEAGEEAFEDLLKFVSGKNLAAAESLDARKDGILAFHRLNVPATLNVTFLSTNHIENVMRNARQVVGRVSRWNDKTDQVARWMGVALLRAQEGFRRVRGHKELGSLAAALEREGPADLSLHSAAAEMGKAA
;
A
#
# COMPACT_ATOMS: atom_id res chain seq x y z
N MET A 1 17.48 -22.35 -21.19
CA MET A 1 17.23 -23.23 -22.36
C MET A 1 16.34 -24.43 -21.99
N GLN A 2 16.54 -25.10 -20.85
CA GLN A 2 15.70 -26.23 -20.41
C GLN A 2 14.21 -25.87 -20.36
N LEU A 3 13.81 -24.76 -19.72
CA LEU A 3 12.43 -24.28 -19.65
C LEU A 3 11.72 -24.16 -21.01
N LEU A 4 12.43 -23.68 -22.05
CA LEU A 4 11.87 -23.61 -23.42
C LEU A 4 11.61 -25.01 -24.00
N THR A 5 12.50 -25.94 -23.71
CA THR A 5 12.37 -27.34 -24.17
C THR A 5 11.21 -28.01 -23.47
N ASP A 6 11.06 -27.80 -22.18
CA ASP A 6 10.02 -28.43 -21.34
C ASP A 6 8.62 -27.91 -21.75
N GLU A 7 8.45 -26.58 -21.94
CA GLU A 7 7.18 -26.03 -22.40
C GLU A 7 6.80 -26.53 -23.80
N VAL A 8 7.78 -26.59 -24.71
CA VAL A 8 7.51 -27.11 -26.06
C VAL A 8 7.20 -28.59 -26.05
N ASN A 9 7.84 -29.38 -25.17
CA ASN A 9 7.52 -30.79 -25.00
C ASN A 9 6.12 -31.00 -24.40
N LEU A 10 5.71 -30.11 -23.48
CA LEU A 10 4.38 -30.14 -22.90
C LEU A 10 3.29 -29.87 -23.96
N LEU A 11 3.52 -28.90 -24.84
CA LEU A 11 2.55 -28.51 -25.87
C LEU A 11 2.51 -29.46 -27.07
N CYS A 12 3.66 -29.93 -27.53
CA CYS A 12 3.80 -30.67 -28.80
C CYS A 12 4.14 -32.15 -28.64
N GLY A 13 4.28 -32.65 -27.41
CA GLY A 13 4.88 -33.95 -27.15
C GLY A 13 6.41 -33.95 -27.17
N ALA A 14 7.04 -35.05 -26.81
CA ALA A 14 8.51 -35.20 -26.85
C ALA A 14 9.06 -35.10 -28.30
N SER A 15 10.34 -34.73 -28.42
CA SER A 15 11.02 -34.74 -29.72
C SER A 15 10.93 -36.13 -30.34
N TYR A 16 10.57 -36.21 -31.62
CA TYR A 16 10.34 -37.43 -32.39
C TYR A 16 9.14 -38.33 -31.93
N ARG A 17 8.35 -37.85 -30.94
CA ARG A 17 7.09 -38.50 -30.52
C ARG A 17 6.01 -37.43 -30.37
N PRO A 18 5.46 -36.90 -31.49
CA PRO A 18 4.41 -35.90 -31.42
C PRO A 18 3.13 -36.50 -30.84
N GLN A 19 2.31 -35.67 -30.18
CA GLN A 19 0.98 -36.08 -29.74
C GLN A 19 0.08 -36.29 -30.96
N GLU A 20 -0.46 -37.51 -31.15
CA GLU A 20 -1.46 -37.75 -32.18
C GLU A 20 -2.71 -36.91 -31.93
N GLY A 21 -3.16 -36.17 -32.94
CA GLY A 21 -4.31 -35.27 -32.81
C GLY A 21 -4.03 -33.98 -32.04
N GLY A 22 -2.77 -33.65 -31.72
CA GLY A 22 -2.40 -32.47 -30.98
C GLY A 22 -2.66 -31.18 -31.77
N LEU A 23 -3.25 -30.17 -31.08
CA LEU A 23 -3.54 -28.85 -31.66
C LEU A 23 -2.27 -28.03 -31.93
N TYR A 24 -1.12 -28.42 -31.38
CA TYR A 24 0.14 -27.69 -31.43
C TYR A 24 1.18 -28.47 -32.21
N ARG A 25 1.96 -27.74 -33.03
CA ARG A 25 3.10 -28.34 -33.74
C ARG A 25 4.37 -27.51 -33.58
N ARG A 26 5.52 -28.17 -33.61
CA ARG A 26 6.83 -27.51 -33.66
C ARG A 26 7.00 -26.81 -35.01
N ALA A 27 7.51 -25.60 -34.99
CA ALA A 27 7.73 -24.77 -36.17
C ALA A 27 9.20 -24.30 -36.32
N GLY A 28 10.12 -25.14 -35.85
CA GLY A 28 11.55 -24.85 -35.91
C GLY A 28 12.07 -23.98 -34.79
N THR A 29 13.26 -23.41 -34.99
CA THR A 29 13.92 -22.48 -34.08
C THR A 29 14.23 -21.18 -34.82
N GLU A 30 14.29 -20.10 -34.06
CA GLU A 30 14.61 -18.76 -34.55
C GLU A 30 15.67 -18.16 -33.63
N PRO A 31 16.85 -17.75 -34.12
CA PRO A 31 17.82 -17.04 -33.31
C PRO A 31 17.27 -15.67 -32.94
N VAL A 32 17.10 -15.43 -31.65
CA VAL A 32 16.59 -14.16 -31.12
C VAL A 32 17.67 -13.52 -30.26
N ARG A 33 17.77 -12.22 -30.42
CA ARG A 33 18.69 -11.38 -29.69
C ARG A 33 18.04 -10.95 -28.36
N ILE A 34 18.71 -11.26 -27.25
CA ILE A 34 18.35 -10.75 -25.94
C ILE A 34 19.46 -9.84 -25.46
N ARG A 35 19.10 -8.63 -25.03
CA ARG A 35 20.01 -7.76 -24.33
C ARG A 35 19.95 -8.05 -22.84
N THR A 36 21.12 -8.24 -22.24
CA THR A 36 21.33 -8.46 -20.81
C THR A 36 22.23 -7.36 -20.24
N SER A 37 22.36 -7.29 -18.93
CA SER A 37 23.31 -6.41 -18.26
C SER A 37 24.77 -6.61 -18.71
N GLU A 38 25.12 -7.82 -19.13
CA GLU A 38 26.46 -8.19 -19.58
C GLU A 38 26.68 -8.00 -21.08
N GLY A 39 25.65 -7.59 -21.82
CA GLY A 39 25.74 -7.36 -23.26
C GLY A 39 24.59 -7.97 -24.06
N THR A 40 24.90 -8.41 -25.27
CA THR A 40 23.92 -9.03 -26.16
C THR A 40 24.15 -10.52 -26.24
N GLU A 41 23.15 -11.30 -25.86
CA GLU A 41 23.13 -12.75 -26.03
C GLU A 41 22.19 -13.13 -27.18
N PHE A 42 22.52 -14.22 -27.88
CA PHE A 42 21.64 -14.86 -28.85
C PHE A 42 21.15 -16.17 -28.26
N ILE A 43 19.84 -16.36 -28.30
CA ILE A 43 19.20 -17.64 -27.90
C ILE A 43 18.38 -18.18 -29.04
N ASP A 44 18.36 -19.50 -29.18
CA ASP A 44 17.49 -20.18 -30.13
C ASP A 44 16.08 -20.31 -29.55
N LYS A 45 15.20 -19.36 -29.89
CA LYS A 45 13.79 -19.40 -29.54
C LYS A 45 13.12 -20.53 -30.30
N ARG A 46 12.54 -21.49 -29.59
CA ARG A 46 11.72 -22.52 -30.20
C ARG A 46 10.37 -21.93 -30.61
N ARG A 47 9.87 -22.30 -31.80
CA ARG A 47 8.60 -21.82 -32.33
C ARG A 47 7.57 -22.95 -32.27
N VAL A 48 6.37 -22.61 -31.85
CA VAL A 48 5.20 -23.49 -31.79
C VAL A 48 4.06 -22.81 -32.53
N ARG A 49 3.34 -23.56 -33.35
CA ARG A 49 2.13 -23.10 -34.01
C ARG A 49 0.92 -23.92 -33.56
N LYS A 50 -0.22 -23.25 -33.50
CA LYS A 50 -1.52 -23.84 -33.20
C LYS A 50 -2.43 -23.66 -34.42
N MET A 51 -3.19 -24.70 -34.78
CA MET A 51 -4.24 -24.59 -35.75
C MET A 51 -5.43 -23.83 -35.15
N GLY A 52 -5.80 -22.70 -35.76
CA GLY A 52 -6.98 -21.92 -35.37
C GLY A 52 -8.27 -22.60 -35.86
N GLN A 53 -9.41 -22.17 -35.32
CA GLN A 53 -10.74 -22.65 -35.76
C GLN A 53 -11.05 -22.26 -37.21
N ASP A 54 -10.38 -21.25 -37.73
CA ASP A 54 -10.45 -20.76 -39.12
C ASP A 54 -9.54 -21.54 -40.06
N GLY A 55 -8.89 -22.60 -39.64
CA GLY A 55 -7.95 -23.40 -40.39
C GLY A 55 -6.59 -22.72 -40.67
N ARG A 56 -6.33 -21.56 -40.06
CA ARG A 56 -5.04 -20.85 -40.19
C ARG A 56 -4.14 -21.20 -39.01
N GLU A 57 -2.84 -21.31 -39.33
CA GLU A 57 -1.83 -21.48 -38.32
C GLU A 57 -1.46 -20.16 -37.67
N GLN A 58 -1.47 -20.16 -36.34
CA GLN A 58 -1.06 -19.03 -35.52
C GLN A 58 0.17 -19.39 -34.68
N GLU A 59 1.14 -18.48 -34.59
CA GLU A 59 2.30 -18.66 -33.71
C GLU A 59 1.89 -18.53 -32.25
N VAL A 60 2.29 -19.51 -31.45
CA VAL A 60 2.01 -19.54 -29.99
C VAL A 60 3.11 -18.78 -29.26
N ARG A 61 2.69 -17.87 -28.41
CA ARG A 61 3.61 -17.16 -27.52
C ARG A 61 3.99 -18.10 -26.37
N LEU A 62 5.28 -18.46 -26.29
CA LEU A 62 5.80 -19.31 -25.22
C LEU A 62 6.03 -18.49 -23.95
N ASN A 63 5.49 -18.95 -22.83
CA ASN A 63 5.66 -18.33 -21.52
C ASN A 63 7.11 -18.45 -21.03
N SER A 64 7.76 -19.61 -21.28
CA SER A 64 9.17 -19.82 -20.96
C SER A 64 10.10 -18.82 -21.68
N TYR A 65 9.78 -18.46 -22.93
CA TYR A 65 10.53 -17.42 -23.63
C TYR A 65 10.35 -16.04 -23.00
N ALA A 66 9.12 -15.70 -22.60
CA ALA A 66 8.84 -14.46 -21.92
C ALA A 66 9.58 -14.41 -20.55
N GLU A 67 9.61 -15.53 -19.84
CA GLU A 67 10.33 -15.66 -18.56
C GLU A 67 11.86 -15.57 -18.71
N ILE A 68 12.43 -16.21 -19.72
CA ILE A 68 13.88 -16.08 -20.02
C ILE A 68 14.23 -14.63 -20.34
N LYS A 69 13.40 -13.99 -21.17
CA LYS A 69 13.56 -12.57 -21.51
C LYS A 69 13.43 -11.68 -20.28
N ARG A 70 12.55 -12.03 -19.33
CA ARG A 70 12.39 -11.33 -18.06
C ARG A 70 13.61 -11.51 -17.16
N ARG A 71 14.08 -12.76 -16.95
CA ARG A 71 15.21 -13.07 -16.06
C ARG A 71 16.56 -12.55 -16.56
N LYS A 72 16.76 -12.58 -17.88
CA LYS A 72 17.98 -12.07 -18.52
C LYS A 72 17.85 -10.63 -19.01
N GLY A 73 16.64 -10.08 -18.96
CA GLY A 73 16.37 -8.75 -19.50
C GLY A 73 16.80 -7.65 -18.54
N MET A 74 17.07 -6.49 -19.12
CA MET A 74 17.50 -5.27 -18.42
C MET A 74 16.36 -4.58 -17.63
N PHE A 75 15.26 -5.25 -17.35
CA PHE A 75 14.11 -4.58 -16.75
C PHE A 75 14.34 -4.18 -15.30
N GLU A 76 15.17 -4.95 -14.58
CA GLU A 76 15.57 -4.60 -13.22
C GLU A 76 16.52 -3.39 -13.21
N GLU A 77 17.53 -3.35 -14.08
CA GLU A 77 18.44 -2.20 -14.21
C GLU A 77 17.69 -0.94 -14.65
N VAL A 78 16.69 -1.07 -15.52
CA VAL A 78 15.80 0.04 -15.91
C VAL A 78 15.02 0.53 -14.69
N LEU A 79 14.42 -0.40 -13.93
CA LEU A 79 13.63 -0.07 -12.74
C LEU A 79 14.51 0.65 -11.72
N GLU A 80 15.65 0.05 -11.36
CA GLU A 80 16.61 0.60 -10.41
C GLU A 80 17.09 1.99 -10.82
N SER A 81 17.57 2.11 -12.05
CA SER A 81 18.11 3.39 -12.54
C SER A 81 17.06 4.50 -12.52
N ILE A 82 15.81 4.20 -12.87
CA ILE A 82 14.70 5.17 -12.82
C ILE A 82 14.36 5.51 -11.37
N CYS A 83 14.30 4.54 -10.48
CA CYS A 83 14.06 4.79 -9.05
C CYS A 83 15.15 5.67 -8.42
N HIS A 84 16.40 5.47 -8.82
CA HIS A 84 17.53 6.33 -8.43
C HIS A 84 17.60 7.65 -9.18
N GLY A 85 16.67 7.90 -10.06
CA GLY A 85 16.46 9.20 -10.65
C GLY A 85 17.10 9.42 -12.00
N ALA A 86 17.56 8.39 -12.68
CA ALA A 86 18.00 8.51 -14.05
C ALA A 86 16.82 8.82 -14.98
N SER A 87 17.06 9.64 -16.00
CA SER A 87 16.07 9.83 -17.07
C SER A 87 16.00 8.61 -17.98
N GLY A 88 14.84 8.34 -18.60
CA GLY A 88 14.73 7.26 -19.56
C GLY A 88 15.74 7.35 -20.71
N SER A 89 16.09 8.56 -21.15
CA SER A 89 17.15 8.79 -22.13
C SER A 89 18.54 8.47 -21.58
N GLY A 90 18.82 8.82 -20.32
CA GLY A 90 20.08 8.50 -19.63
C GLY A 90 20.27 6.99 -19.47
N VAL A 91 19.23 6.31 -19.01
CA VAL A 91 19.22 4.85 -18.90
C VAL A 91 19.41 4.20 -20.28
N GLY A 92 18.72 4.72 -21.32
CA GLY A 92 18.89 4.22 -22.67
C GLY A 92 20.32 4.33 -23.19
N LYS A 93 21.01 5.44 -22.93
CA LYS A 93 22.42 5.63 -23.27
C LYS A 93 23.32 4.65 -22.50
N MET A 94 23.10 4.50 -21.20
CA MET A 94 23.85 3.60 -20.32
C MET A 94 23.73 2.14 -20.79
N LEU A 95 22.52 1.71 -21.11
CA LEU A 95 22.24 0.33 -21.52
C LEU A 95 22.33 0.10 -23.02
N GLY A 96 22.67 1.11 -23.81
CA GLY A 96 22.77 1.03 -25.27
C GLY A 96 21.45 0.68 -25.95
N VAL A 97 20.32 1.21 -25.46
CA VAL A 97 18.97 0.98 -25.98
C VAL A 97 18.24 2.31 -26.20
N SER A 98 17.14 2.28 -26.94
CA SER A 98 16.32 3.48 -27.16
C SER A 98 15.54 3.87 -25.88
N ALA A 99 15.22 5.15 -25.73
CA ALA A 99 14.36 5.63 -24.66
C ALA A 99 12.96 4.95 -24.68
N SER A 100 12.47 4.59 -25.87
CA SER A 100 11.21 3.83 -26.01
C SER A 100 11.31 2.44 -25.41
N GLN A 101 12.43 1.73 -25.61
CA GLN A 101 12.66 0.42 -25.01
C GLN A 101 12.77 0.52 -23.48
N VAL A 102 13.41 1.56 -22.97
CA VAL A 102 13.44 1.85 -21.53
C VAL A 102 12.01 2.07 -20.98
N CYS A 103 11.20 2.87 -21.69
CA CYS A 103 9.81 3.12 -21.31
C CYS A 103 8.96 1.84 -21.30
N GLU A 104 9.11 0.99 -22.29
CA GLU A 104 8.39 -0.29 -22.35
C GLU A 104 8.88 -1.27 -21.26
N GLY A 105 10.18 -1.32 -20.99
CA GLY A 105 10.73 -2.09 -19.87
C GLY A 105 10.20 -1.64 -18.53
N TRP A 106 10.19 -0.33 -18.26
CA TRP A 106 9.58 0.26 -17.08
C TRP A 106 8.11 -0.11 -16.93
N LYS A 107 7.31 0.06 -18.00
CA LYS A 107 5.88 -0.27 -17.98
C LYS A 107 5.65 -1.76 -17.68
N ALA A 108 6.42 -2.64 -18.32
CA ALA A 108 6.27 -4.08 -18.14
C ALA A 108 6.60 -4.46 -16.69
N ARG A 109 7.78 -4.07 -16.20
CA ARG A 109 8.23 -4.47 -14.87
C ARG A 109 7.41 -3.85 -13.75
N SER A 110 7.04 -2.59 -13.85
CA SER A 110 6.19 -1.94 -12.85
C SER A 110 4.78 -2.53 -12.79
N ARG A 111 4.21 -3.03 -13.90
CA ARG A 111 2.94 -3.77 -13.90
C ARG A 111 3.06 -5.12 -13.21
N GLU A 112 4.14 -5.86 -13.50
CA GLU A 112 4.40 -7.15 -12.83
C GLU A 112 4.52 -6.96 -11.32
N LEU A 113 5.33 -6.01 -10.86
CA LEU A 113 5.51 -5.71 -9.44
C LEU A 113 4.18 -5.31 -8.76
N LEU A 114 3.38 -4.48 -9.43
CA LEU A 114 2.08 -4.08 -8.90
C LEU A 114 1.11 -5.26 -8.83
N ALA A 115 1.13 -6.15 -9.83
CA ALA A 115 0.30 -7.35 -9.83
C ALA A 115 0.73 -8.34 -8.74
N GLU A 116 2.04 -8.58 -8.57
CA GLU A 116 2.61 -9.39 -7.49
C GLU A 116 2.23 -8.82 -6.12
N PHE A 117 2.38 -7.51 -5.94
CA PHE A 117 2.01 -6.81 -4.72
C PHE A 117 0.53 -6.95 -4.37
N ARG A 118 -0.36 -6.70 -5.34
CA ARG A 118 -1.81 -6.78 -5.17
C ARG A 118 -2.34 -8.21 -5.10
N GLY A 119 -1.59 -9.19 -5.59
CA GLY A 119 -1.91 -10.62 -5.50
C GLY A 119 -1.47 -11.31 -4.21
N ARG A 120 -0.75 -10.61 -3.31
CA ARG A 120 -0.28 -11.21 -2.04
C ARG A 120 -1.45 -11.59 -1.15
N ASP A 121 -1.37 -12.75 -0.54
CA ASP A 121 -2.22 -13.12 0.59
C ASP A 121 -1.86 -12.28 1.83
N LEU A 122 -2.85 -11.82 2.55
CA LEU A 122 -2.69 -11.02 3.76
C LEU A 122 -3.16 -11.76 5.02
N SER A 123 -3.61 -13.01 4.90
CA SER A 123 -4.17 -13.80 6.00
C SER A 123 -3.14 -14.11 7.10
N GLU A 124 -1.85 -14.20 6.73
CA GLU A 124 -0.76 -14.51 7.66
C GLU A 124 -0.30 -13.30 8.48
N ILE A 125 -0.83 -12.09 8.22
CA ILE A 125 -0.43 -10.89 8.97
C ILE A 125 -1.30 -10.74 10.20
N ASP A 126 -0.73 -10.98 11.39
CA ASP A 126 -1.40 -10.72 12.68
C ASP A 126 -1.45 -9.22 12.97
N VAL A 127 -2.43 -8.54 12.36
CA VAL A 127 -2.55 -7.08 12.41
C VAL A 127 -3.02 -6.61 13.78
N LEU A 128 -2.19 -5.81 14.44
CA LEU A 128 -2.50 -5.14 15.71
C LEU A 128 -3.10 -3.74 15.49
N ALA A 129 -2.48 -3.00 14.58
CA ALA A 129 -2.93 -1.65 14.26
C ALA A 129 -2.81 -1.37 12.75
N MET A 130 -3.62 -0.46 12.27
CA MET A 130 -3.59 0.06 10.90
C MET A 130 -3.49 1.58 10.91
N MET A 131 -2.78 2.12 9.96
CA MET A 131 -2.77 3.55 9.66
C MET A 131 -3.33 3.76 8.27
N VAL A 132 -4.20 4.75 8.11
CA VAL A 132 -4.80 5.10 6.84
C VAL A 132 -4.69 6.61 6.67
N ASP A 133 -4.21 7.04 5.52
CA ASP A 133 -4.00 8.46 5.22
C ASP A 133 -4.10 8.72 3.72
N GLY A 134 -4.66 9.86 3.35
CA GLY A 134 -4.74 10.35 1.99
C GLY A 134 -3.53 11.19 1.62
N VAL A 135 -2.91 10.91 0.48
CA VAL A 135 -1.76 11.64 -0.01
C VAL A 135 -1.97 12.14 -1.43
N PHE A 136 -1.41 13.29 -1.72
CA PHE A 136 -1.59 13.95 -3.01
C PHE A 136 -0.26 13.96 -3.78
N PRO A 137 -0.04 13.01 -4.71
CA PRO A 137 1.15 13.02 -5.57
C PRO A 137 1.13 14.15 -6.61
N GLY A 138 -0.02 14.81 -6.81
CA GLY A 138 -0.24 15.97 -7.66
C GLY A 138 -1.46 16.77 -7.20
N LYS A 139 -1.78 17.88 -7.88
CA LYS A 139 -2.82 18.81 -7.43
C LYS A 139 -4.25 18.25 -7.47
N GLU A 140 -4.51 17.26 -8.34
CA GLU A 140 -5.86 16.76 -8.61
C GLU A 140 -6.00 15.26 -8.35
N ARG A 141 -5.08 14.68 -7.56
CA ARG A 141 -5.03 13.24 -7.33
C ARG A 141 -4.79 12.94 -5.88
N CYS A 142 -5.64 12.09 -5.35
CA CYS A 142 -5.50 11.51 -4.04
C CYS A 142 -5.10 10.04 -4.17
N VAL A 143 -4.18 9.58 -3.34
CA VAL A 143 -3.90 8.16 -3.16
C VAL A 143 -4.08 7.88 -1.68
N VAL A 144 -5.05 7.04 -1.34
CA VAL A 144 -5.26 6.56 0.03
C VAL A 144 -4.38 5.35 0.25
N VAL A 145 -3.55 5.38 1.28
CA VAL A 145 -2.60 4.32 1.62
C VAL A 145 -2.99 3.67 2.94
N ALA A 146 -2.96 2.34 2.98
CA ALA A 146 -3.13 1.55 4.20
C ALA A 146 -1.80 0.87 4.59
N LEU A 147 -1.37 1.09 5.81
CA LEU A 147 -0.18 0.52 6.43
C LEU A 147 -0.60 -0.24 7.69
N ALA A 148 -0.21 -1.51 7.83
CA ALA A 148 -0.41 -2.27 9.05
C ALA A 148 0.85 -2.29 9.92
N ILE A 149 0.63 -2.50 11.22
CA ILE A 149 1.65 -2.85 12.21
C ILE A 149 1.18 -4.16 12.85
N ASP A 150 2.03 -5.19 12.79
CA ASP A 150 1.76 -6.49 13.40
C ASP A 150 2.09 -6.50 14.89
N THR A 151 1.78 -7.61 15.56
CA THR A 151 2.06 -7.83 16.99
C THR A 151 3.54 -7.85 17.33
N GLU A 152 4.43 -8.03 16.36
CA GLU A 152 5.89 -7.96 16.54
C GLU A 152 6.46 -6.57 16.27
N GLY A 153 5.64 -5.64 15.79
CA GLY A 153 6.01 -4.27 15.46
C GLY A 153 6.60 -4.08 14.06
N HIS A 154 6.48 -5.06 13.19
CA HIS A 154 6.81 -4.88 11.78
C HIS A 154 5.71 -4.10 11.07
N LYS A 155 6.15 -3.33 10.11
CA LYS A 155 5.26 -2.54 9.26
C LYS A 155 5.03 -3.27 7.94
N HIS A 156 3.77 -3.30 7.51
CA HIS A 156 3.35 -3.91 6.25
C HIS A 156 2.58 -2.89 5.42
N LEU A 157 3.09 -2.56 4.25
CA LEU A 157 2.28 -1.84 3.27
C LEU A 157 1.19 -2.81 2.78
N LEU A 158 -0.07 -2.53 3.07
CA LEU A 158 -1.18 -3.41 2.71
C LEU A 158 -1.60 -3.21 1.25
N ASP A 159 -2.03 -2.00 0.93
CA ASP A 159 -2.38 -1.57 -0.43
C ASP A 159 -2.53 -0.04 -0.47
N PHE A 160 -2.86 0.45 -1.64
CA PHE A 160 -3.25 1.83 -1.89
C PHE A 160 -4.32 1.90 -2.98
N GLU A 161 -5.14 2.94 -2.92
CA GLU A 161 -6.18 3.19 -3.92
C GLU A 161 -6.10 4.63 -4.42
N GLU A 162 -6.26 4.82 -5.73
CA GLU A 162 -6.24 6.14 -6.34
C GLU A 162 -7.66 6.68 -6.58
N GLY A 163 -7.83 7.98 -6.39
CA GLY A 163 -9.07 8.70 -6.66
C GLY A 163 -8.83 10.16 -7.00
N SER A 164 -9.87 10.85 -7.43
CA SER A 164 -9.82 12.30 -7.62
C SER A 164 -9.80 13.07 -6.29
N SER A 165 -10.30 12.44 -5.23
CA SER A 165 -10.34 12.95 -3.87
C SER A 165 -10.31 11.79 -2.89
N GLU A 166 -10.09 12.08 -1.62
CA GLU A 166 -10.24 11.14 -0.51
C GLU A 166 -11.74 10.95 -0.20
N SER A 167 -12.42 10.22 -1.08
CA SER A 167 -13.84 9.94 -0.91
C SER A 167 -14.10 8.62 -0.18
N ALA A 168 -15.28 8.49 0.40
CA ALA A 168 -15.67 7.26 1.08
C ALA A 168 -15.65 6.05 0.13
N GLU A 169 -15.97 6.22 -1.15
CA GLU A 169 -15.93 5.16 -2.15
C GLU A 169 -14.51 4.63 -2.37
N VAL A 170 -13.52 5.52 -2.43
CA VAL A 170 -12.10 5.13 -2.59
C VAL A 170 -11.61 4.32 -1.39
N VAL A 171 -11.93 4.79 -0.17
CA VAL A 171 -11.55 4.06 1.06
C VAL A 171 -12.29 2.73 1.18
N MET A 172 -13.59 2.69 0.84
CA MET A 172 -14.37 1.46 0.82
C MET A 172 -13.80 0.44 -0.18
N ALA A 173 -13.43 0.89 -1.39
CA ALA A 173 -12.80 0.03 -2.39
C ALA A 173 -11.46 -0.52 -1.89
N LEU A 174 -10.63 0.29 -1.23
CA LEU A 174 -9.38 -0.14 -0.61
C LEU A 174 -9.64 -1.25 0.42
N PHE A 175 -10.54 -1.01 1.38
CA PHE A 175 -10.81 -1.97 2.45
C PHE A 175 -11.44 -3.26 1.94
N ALA A 176 -12.33 -3.19 0.94
CA ALA A 176 -12.89 -4.37 0.29
C ALA A 176 -11.79 -5.25 -0.36
N LYS A 177 -10.81 -4.63 -1.03
CA LYS A 177 -9.65 -5.33 -1.60
C LYS A 177 -8.80 -6.00 -0.53
N LEU A 178 -8.58 -5.34 0.60
CA LEU A 178 -7.83 -5.91 1.72
C LEU A 178 -8.54 -7.14 2.30
N LYS A 179 -9.85 -7.05 2.52
CA LYS A 179 -10.67 -8.20 2.98
C LYS A 179 -10.67 -9.35 1.97
N ALA A 180 -10.82 -9.06 0.68
CA ALA A 180 -10.78 -10.08 -0.39
C ALA A 180 -9.44 -10.81 -0.47
N ARG A 181 -8.36 -10.22 0.03
CA ARG A 181 -7.02 -10.82 0.11
C ARG A 181 -6.73 -11.48 1.46
N GLY A 182 -7.77 -11.75 2.25
CA GLY A 182 -7.66 -12.50 3.49
C GLY A 182 -7.23 -11.65 4.71
N LEU A 183 -7.23 -10.31 4.62
CA LEU A 183 -6.89 -9.50 5.79
C LEU A 183 -7.92 -9.71 6.91
N ASP A 184 -7.51 -10.45 7.92
CA ASP A 184 -8.35 -10.84 9.07
C ASP A 184 -8.14 -9.95 10.30
N ALA A 185 -7.85 -8.68 10.05
CA ALA A 185 -7.69 -7.69 11.10
C ALA A 185 -8.99 -7.50 11.88
N GLY A 186 -8.89 -7.45 13.20
CA GLY A 186 -10.04 -7.17 14.07
C GLY A 186 -10.90 -8.39 14.44
N VAL A 187 -10.53 -9.62 14.07
CA VAL A 187 -11.26 -10.82 14.45
C VAL A 187 -10.86 -11.31 15.84
N ALA A 188 -9.58 -11.54 16.07
CA ALA A 188 -9.09 -12.01 17.39
C ALA A 188 -9.18 -10.92 18.47
N ARG A 189 -8.96 -9.67 18.11
CA ARG A 189 -9.00 -8.49 18.97
C ARG A 189 -9.56 -7.29 18.21
N ARG A 190 -9.92 -6.21 18.91
CA ARG A 190 -10.29 -4.94 18.24
C ARG A 190 -9.11 -4.39 17.48
N LEU A 191 -9.35 -3.84 16.29
CA LEU A 191 -8.32 -3.18 15.50
C LEU A 191 -8.11 -1.75 16.02
N LEU A 192 -6.86 -1.35 16.28
CA LEU A 192 -6.52 0.06 16.45
C LEU A 192 -6.30 0.70 15.08
N VAL A 193 -6.96 1.81 14.78
CA VAL A 193 -6.73 2.55 13.53
C VAL A 193 -6.40 3.99 13.83
N THR A 194 -5.17 4.39 13.45
CA THR A 194 -4.79 5.82 13.46
C THR A 194 -5.05 6.41 12.10
N ARG A 195 -5.83 7.49 12.05
CA ARG A 195 -6.24 8.18 10.83
C ARG A 195 -6.14 9.69 10.99
N ASP A 196 -6.17 10.41 9.87
CA ASP A 196 -6.46 11.83 9.90
C ASP A 196 -7.93 12.12 10.29
N GLY A 197 -8.34 13.38 10.31
CA GLY A 197 -9.72 13.78 10.64
C GLY A 197 -10.75 13.49 9.54
N SER A 198 -10.46 12.65 8.55
CA SER A 198 -11.33 12.36 7.41
C SER A 198 -12.59 11.59 7.79
N ASP A 199 -13.74 12.15 7.48
CA ASP A 199 -15.05 11.48 7.64
C ASP A 199 -15.18 10.28 6.69
N ALA A 200 -14.52 10.32 5.54
CA ALA A 200 -14.51 9.24 4.56
C ALA A 200 -13.90 7.97 5.14
N ILE A 201 -12.73 8.09 5.78
CA ILE A 201 -12.05 6.98 6.45
C ILE A 201 -12.89 6.49 7.63
N ALA A 202 -13.42 7.41 8.46
CA ALA A 202 -14.25 7.04 9.60
C ALA A 202 -15.51 6.25 9.18
N LYS A 203 -16.16 6.66 8.08
CA LYS A 203 -17.34 5.98 7.53
C LYS A 203 -16.99 4.57 7.04
N ALA A 204 -15.90 4.42 6.31
CA ALA A 204 -15.45 3.12 5.83
C ALA A 204 -15.06 2.19 6.98
N LEU A 205 -14.38 2.70 8.02
CA LEU A 205 -14.04 1.91 9.21
C LEU A 205 -15.29 1.40 9.94
N ARG A 206 -16.31 2.22 10.10
CA ARG A 206 -17.58 1.77 10.71
C ARG A 206 -18.25 0.64 9.93
N HIS A 207 -18.05 0.57 8.62
CA HIS A 207 -18.59 -0.50 7.80
C HIS A 207 -17.78 -1.82 7.89
N PHE A 208 -16.46 -1.74 7.79
CA PHE A 208 -15.59 -2.93 7.75
C PHE A 208 -15.13 -3.42 9.12
N TRP A 209 -14.96 -2.51 10.08
CA TRP A 209 -14.49 -2.75 11.45
C TRP A 209 -15.25 -1.86 12.43
N PRO A 210 -16.54 -2.16 12.71
CA PRO A 210 -17.42 -1.30 13.50
C PRO A 210 -16.96 -1.06 14.94
N ASP A 211 -16.21 -2.00 15.51
CA ASP A 211 -15.64 -1.95 16.85
C ASP A 211 -14.16 -1.50 16.91
N ALA A 212 -13.62 -1.04 15.77
CA ALA A 212 -12.25 -0.53 15.75
C ALA A 212 -12.08 0.69 16.66
N VAL A 213 -10.99 0.69 17.41
CA VAL A 213 -10.55 1.87 18.18
C VAL A 213 -9.97 2.88 17.19
N GLN A 214 -10.66 3.99 16.98
CA GLN A 214 -10.26 5.01 16.00
C GLN A 214 -9.55 6.16 16.69
N GLN A 215 -8.22 6.21 16.56
CA GLN A 215 -7.39 7.29 17.03
C GLN A 215 -7.22 8.36 15.95
N GLU A 216 -7.51 9.60 16.26
CA GLU A 216 -7.18 10.71 15.37
C GLU A 216 -5.71 11.12 15.47
N CYS A 217 -5.09 11.36 14.32
CA CYS A 217 -3.70 11.82 14.24
C CYS A 217 -3.51 13.17 14.94
N LEU A 218 -2.81 13.19 16.07
CA LEU A 218 -2.59 14.43 16.83
C LEU A 218 -1.76 15.47 16.07
N VAL A 219 -0.99 15.06 15.07
CA VAL A 219 -0.26 16.00 14.18
C VAL A 219 -1.23 16.75 13.27
N HIS A 220 -2.23 16.05 12.71
CA HIS A 220 -3.29 16.69 11.92
C HIS A 220 -4.20 17.58 12.78
N VAL A 221 -4.53 17.14 14.01
CA VAL A 221 -5.27 17.98 14.97
C VAL A 221 -4.52 19.26 15.25
N GLU A 222 -3.22 19.20 15.57
CA GLU A 222 -2.38 20.36 15.83
C GLU A 222 -2.32 21.31 14.65
N ARG A 223 -2.05 20.80 13.43
CA ARG A 223 -2.01 21.60 12.21
C ARG A 223 -3.33 22.34 11.98
N GLY A 224 -4.46 21.64 12.13
CA GLY A 224 -5.79 22.22 12.00
C GLY A 224 -6.10 23.26 13.08
N LEU A 225 -5.62 23.05 14.30
CA LEU A 225 -5.77 23.98 15.41
C LEU A 225 -4.93 25.26 15.16
N CYS A 226 -3.65 25.10 14.83
CA CYS A 226 -2.75 26.22 14.53
C CYS A 226 -3.25 27.07 13.36
N ALA A 227 -3.87 26.47 12.35
CA ALA A 227 -4.47 27.22 11.23
C ALA A 227 -5.64 28.12 11.65
N LYS A 228 -6.33 27.79 12.75
CA LYS A 228 -7.46 28.57 13.30
C LYS A 228 -7.03 29.57 14.37
N LEU A 229 -5.80 29.49 14.88
CA LEU A 229 -5.29 30.37 15.92
C LEU A 229 -4.38 31.45 15.33
N SER A 230 -4.41 32.67 15.91
CA SER A 230 -3.45 33.70 15.58
C SER A 230 -2.03 33.28 15.95
N TYR A 231 -1.03 33.72 15.18
CA TYR A 231 0.37 33.31 15.30
C TYR A 231 0.91 33.39 16.74
N LYS A 232 0.56 34.44 17.50
CA LYS A 232 0.99 34.64 18.90
C LYS A 232 0.52 33.52 19.87
N HIS A 233 -0.51 32.76 19.52
CA HIS A 233 -1.09 31.69 20.36
C HIS A 233 -0.68 30.27 19.89
N GLN A 234 -0.04 30.16 18.72
CA GLN A 234 0.32 28.84 18.16
C GLN A 234 1.37 28.12 19.00
N ALA A 235 2.39 28.84 19.51
CA ALA A 235 3.44 28.23 20.32
C ALA A 235 2.89 27.56 21.59
N GLU A 236 1.98 28.24 22.31
CA GLU A 236 1.35 27.68 23.52
C GLU A 236 0.42 26.52 23.18
N ALA A 237 -0.32 26.59 22.06
CA ALA A 237 -1.14 25.45 21.60
C ALA A 237 -0.28 24.22 21.29
N VAL A 238 0.87 24.41 20.62
CA VAL A 238 1.83 23.32 20.32
C VAL A 238 2.40 22.72 21.62
N GLU A 239 2.75 23.55 22.62
CA GLU A 239 3.22 23.08 23.92
C GLU A 239 2.18 22.19 24.61
N LYS A 240 0.92 22.60 24.64
CA LYS A 240 -0.18 21.81 25.20
C LYS A 240 -0.45 20.52 24.40
N MET A 241 -0.37 20.56 23.09
CA MET A 241 -0.43 19.35 22.23
C MET A 241 0.74 18.41 22.50
N ASN A 242 1.93 18.91 22.78
CA ASN A 242 3.07 18.08 23.15
C ASN A 242 2.88 17.43 24.54
N ARG A 243 2.29 18.15 25.50
CA ARG A 243 1.88 17.56 26.78
C ARG A 243 0.89 16.42 26.56
N LEU A 244 -0.16 16.62 25.77
CA LEU A 244 -1.14 15.57 25.44
C LEU A 244 -0.48 14.35 24.80
N ARG A 245 0.51 14.53 23.91
CA ARG A 245 1.26 13.41 23.32
C ARG A 245 2.16 12.67 24.30
N ALA A 246 2.58 13.30 25.39
CA ALA A 246 3.56 12.74 26.32
C ALA A 246 2.94 11.98 27.50
N VAL A 247 1.70 12.29 27.85
CA VAL A 247 1.04 11.68 29.03
C VAL A 247 0.61 10.24 28.78
N GLU A 248 0.50 9.48 29.86
CA GLU A 248 0.11 8.08 29.85
C GLU A 248 -1.27 7.89 30.50
N GLY A 249 -2.11 7.11 29.83
CA GLY A 249 -3.39 6.68 30.36
C GLY A 249 -4.52 7.69 30.19
N ALA A 250 -5.73 7.22 30.54
CA ALA A 250 -6.98 7.92 30.29
C ALA A 250 -7.09 9.22 31.11
N GLU A 251 -6.80 9.16 32.41
CA GLU A 251 -6.97 10.30 33.31
C GLU A 251 -6.04 11.47 32.96
N ALA A 252 -4.74 11.19 32.77
CA ALA A 252 -3.78 12.21 32.38
C ALA A 252 -4.03 12.74 30.94
N GLY A 253 -4.52 11.89 30.04
CA GLY A 253 -4.97 12.29 28.70
C GLY A 253 -6.14 13.25 28.74
N GLU A 254 -7.14 12.96 29.57
CA GLU A 254 -8.32 13.80 29.79
C GLU A 254 -7.94 15.17 30.37
N GLU A 255 -7.08 15.18 31.43
CA GLU A 255 -6.58 16.42 32.03
C GLU A 255 -5.82 17.29 31.01
N ALA A 256 -4.93 16.68 30.23
CA ALA A 256 -4.16 17.41 29.24
C ALA A 256 -5.05 17.95 28.10
N PHE A 257 -6.08 17.21 27.70
CA PHE A 257 -7.08 17.66 26.73
C PHE A 257 -7.91 18.85 27.25
N GLU A 258 -8.42 18.77 28.46
CA GLU A 258 -9.21 19.85 29.07
C GLU A 258 -8.39 21.13 29.23
N ASP A 259 -7.11 21.02 29.62
CA ASP A 259 -6.20 22.19 29.67
C ASP A 259 -6.02 22.83 28.28
N LEU A 260 -5.87 22.02 27.23
CA LEU A 260 -5.80 22.48 25.85
C LEU A 260 -7.13 23.13 25.42
N LEU A 261 -8.26 22.48 25.68
CA LEU A 261 -9.60 22.96 25.31
C LEU A 261 -9.90 24.31 25.98
N LYS A 262 -9.61 24.42 27.27
CA LYS A 262 -9.77 25.69 28.03
C LYS A 262 -8.93 26.82 27.44
N PHE A 263 -7.68 26.53 27.09
CA PHE A 263 -6.83 27.52 26.43
C PHE A 263 -7.40 27.97 25.09
N VAL A 264 -7.82 27.03 24.24
CA VAL A 264 -8.35 27.33 22.90
C VAL A 264 -9.66 28.09 22.99
N SER A 265 -10.55 27.76 23.92
CA SER A 265 -11.84 28.45 24.16
C SER A 265 -11.64 29.92 24.47
N GLY A 266 -10.60 30.28 25.21
CA GLY A 266 -10.25 31.66 25.50
C GLY A 266 -9.66 32.44 24.30
N LYS A 267 -9.41 31.78 23.16
CA LYS A 267 -8.80 32.40 21.96
C LYS A 267 -9.67 32.32 20.71
N ASN A 268 -10.35 31.20 20.48
CA ASN A 268 -11.22 30.98 19.34
C ASN A 268 -12.29 29.93 19.67
N LEU A 269 -13.52 30.36 19.89
CA LEU A 269 -14.62 29.48 20.30
C LEU A 269 -14.92 28.41 19.24
N ALA A 270 -14.96 28.77 17.96
CA ALA A 270 -15.20 27.80 16.88
C ALA A 270 -14.10 26.75 16.75
N ALA A 271 -12.85 27.12 17.06
CA ALA A 271 -11.75 26.14 17.13
C ALA A 271 -11.91 25.19 18.33
N ALA A 272 -12.39 25.71 19.47
CA ALA A 272 -12.67 24.91 20.67
C ALA A 272 -13.81 23.93 20.44
N GLU A 273 -14.94 24.38 19.89
CA GLU A 273 -16.08 23.51 19.51
C GLU A 273 -15.65 22.38 18.56
N SER A 274 -14.85 22.73 17.55
CA SER A 274 -14.31 21.74 16.61
C SER A 274 -13.33 20.75 17.27
N LEU A 275 -12.58 21.17 18.30
CA LEU A 275 -11.68 20.31 19.06
C LEU A 275 -12.48 19.38 19.98
N ASP A 276 -13.48 19.92 20.69
CA ASP A 276 -14.33 19.18 21.63
C ASP A 276 -15.17 18.11 20.92
N ALA A 277 -15.74 18.43 19.77
CA ALA A 277 -16.47 17.46 18.94
C ALA A 277 -15.64 16.23 18.51
N ARG A 278 -14.30 16.32 18.56
CA ARG A 278 -13.35 15.25 18.21
C ARG A 278 -12.70 14.60 19.42
N LYS A 279 -13.10 14.96 20.63
CA LYS A 279 -12.50 14.49 21.91
C LYS A 279 -12.33 12.98 21.94
N ASP A 280 -13.38 12.23 21.60
CA ASP A 280 -13.36 10.76 21.63
C ASP A 280 -12.31 10.16 20.74
N GLY A 281 -12.14 10.66 19.50
CA GLY A 281 -11.10 10.23 18.60
C GLY A 281 -9.69 10.67 19.01
N ILE A 282 -9.55 11.84 19.60
CA ILE A 282 -8.28 12.38 20.11
C ILE A 282 -7.76 11.56 21.29
N LEU A 283 -8.64 11.12 22.20
CA LEU A 283 -8.30 10.41 23.42
C LEU A 283 -8.43 8.88 23.32
N ALA A 284 -8.81 8.34 22.14
CA ALA A 284 -9.10 6.93 21.97
C ALA A 284 -7.92 6.03 22.40
N PHE A 285 -6.70 6.40 22.06
CA PHE A 285 -5.50 5.64 22.45
C PHE A 285 -5.18 5.78 23.94
N HIS A 286 -5.33 6.96 24.53
CA HIS A 286 -5.08 7.18 25.97
C HIS A 286 -6.02 6.32 26.83
N ARG A 287 -7.27 6.10 26.36
CA ARG A 287 -8.25 5.25 27.06
C ARG A 287 -7.89 3.76 27.08
N LEU A 288 -6.91 3.34 26.29
CA LEU A 288 -6.38 1.98 26.35
C LEU A 288 -5.43 1.76 27.55
N ASN A 289 -5.02 2.81 28.24
CA ASN A 289 -4.13 2.75 29.43
C ASN A 289 -2.86 1.92 29.17
N VAL A 290 -2.23 2.14 28.02
CA VAL A 290 -0.99 1.48 27.60
C VAL A 290 0.22 2.38 27.83
N PRO A 291 1.45 1.83 27.91
CA PRO A 291 2.66 2.61 28.17
C PRO A 291 2.87 3.77 27.19
N ALA A 292 3.27 4.94 27.69
CA ALA A 292 3.52 6.14 26.88
C ALA A 292 4.61 5.98 25.82
N THR A 293 5.47 4.96 25.94
CA THR A 293 6.46 4.60 24.91
C THR A 293 5.82 4.29 23.56
N LEU A 294 4.54 3.89 23.54
CA LEU A 294 3.76 3.60 22.34
C LEU A 294 3.15 4.87 21.71
N ASN A 295 3.05 5.98 22.43
CA ASN A 295 2.44 7.23 21.96
C ASN A 295 3.09 7.74 20.65
N VAL A 296 4.42 7.68 20.57
CA VAL A 296 5.17 8.11 19.38
C VAL A 296 4.80 7.33 18.11
N THR A 297 4.34 6.09 18.28
CA THR A 297 3.93 5.24 17.17
C THR A 297 2.46 5.43 16.79
N PHE A 298 1.56 5.49 17.78
CA PHE A 298 0.12 5.35 17.50
C PHE A 298 -0.68 6.65 17.57
N LEU A 299 -0.16 7.73 18.15
CA LEU A 299 -0.84 9.02 18.19
C LEU A 299 -0.70 9.84 16.89
N SER A 300 -0.06 9.31 15.86
CA SER A 300 0.11 10.02 14.59
C SER A 300 0.22 9.07 13.40
N THR A 301 -0.07 9.60 12.21
CA THR A 301 0.16 8.92 10.91
C THR A 301 1.58 9.15 10.37
N ASN A 302 2.55 9.52 11.22
CA ASN A 302 3.92 9.81 10.82
C ASN A 302 4.60 8.68 10.07
N HIS A 303 4.21 7.42 10.29
CA HIS A 303 4.73 6.27 9.55
C HIS A 303 4.34 6.35 8.08
N ILE A 304 3.07 6.68 7.75
CA ILE A 304 2.64 6.90 6.36
C ILE A 304 3.31 8.16 5.78
N GLU A 305 3.37 9.25 6.54
CA GLU A 305 4.07 10.46 6.09
C GLU A 305 5.53 10.18 5.72
N ASN A 306 6.24 9.34 6.48
CA ASN A 306 7.60 8.90 6.17
C ASN A 306 7.67 8.03 4.91
N VAL A 307 6.76 7.07 4.77
CA VAL A 307 6.64 6.25 3.55
C VAL A 307 6.45 7.15 2.33
N MET A 308 5.55 8.12 2.44
CA MET A 308 5.25 9.06 1.36
C MET A 308 6.40 10.03 1.05
N ARG A 309 7.14 10.47 2.07
CA ARG A 309 8.35 11.26 1.85
C ARG A 309 9.38 10.49 1.03
N ASN A 310 9.59 9.21 1.34
CA ASN A 310 10.49 8.34 0.58
C ASN A 310 9.95 8.07 -0.84
N ALA A 311 8.66 7.77 -0.96
CA ALA A 311 8.01 7.56 -2.26
C ALA A 311 8.12 8.78 -3.17
N ARG A 312 8.03 10.02 -2.64
CA ARG A 312 8.21 11.26 -3.41
C ARG A 312 9.58 11.39 -4.06
N GLN A 313 10.62 10.75 -3.54
CA GLN A 313 11.94 10.72 -4.19
C GLN A 313 11.86 10.03 -5.56
N VAL A 314 11.01 9.01 -5.69
CA VAL A 314 10.77 8.29 -6.95
C VAL A 314 9.76 9.03 -7.83
N VAL A 315 8.60 9.39 -7.28
CA VAL A 315 7.49 9.96 -8.07
C VAL A 315 7.60 11.47 -8.31
N GLY A 316 8.37 12.20 -7.51
CA GLY A 316 8.46 13.67 -7.59
C GLY A 316 9.02 14.23 -8.90
N ARG A 317 9.56 13.36 -9.76
CA ARG A 317 10.05 13.71 -11.09
C ARG A 317 9.01 13.57 -12.20
N VAL A 318 7.88 12.93 -11.89
CA VAL A 318 6.80 12.77 -12.86
C VAL A 318 6.08 14.11 -12.97
N SER A 319 6.38 14.84 -14.04
CA SER A 319 5.81 16.16 -14.29
C SER A 319 4.42 16.11 -14.94
N ARG A 320 4.08 15.00 -15.57
CA ARG A 320 2.79 14.79 -16.24
C ARG A 320 2.23 13.42 -15.91
N TRP A 321 1.01 13.42 -15.43
CA TRP A 321 0.25 12.21 -15.13
C TRP A 321 -0.78 11.97 -16.23
N ASN A 322 -0.97 10.72 -16.61
CA ASN A 322 -1.96 10.31 -17.61
C ASN A 322 -3.07 9.52 -16.92
N ASP A 323 -4.25 10.09 -16.85
CA ASP A 323 -5.43 9.54 -16.17
C ASP A 323 -6.08 8.38 -16.89
N LYS A 324 -5.79 8.28 -18.20
CA LYS A 324 -6.37 7.24 -19.04
C LYS A 324 -5.58 5.93 -18.98
N THR A 325 -4.54 5.87 -18.14
CA THR A 325 -3.66 4.71 -18.03
C THR A 325 -3.37 4.38 -16.57
N ASP A 326 -2.79 3.21 -16.33
CA ASP A 326 -2.31 2.73 -15.04
C ASP A 326 -1.03 3.43 -14.53
N GLN A 327 -0.70 4.61 -15.07
CA GLN A 327 0.57 5.28 -14.78
C GLN A 327 0.71 5.62 -13.30
N VAL A 328 -0.33 6.19 -12.68
CA VAL A 328 -0.29 6.58 -11.25
C VAL A 328 -0.09 5.35 -10.38
N ALA A 329 -0.92 4.31 -10.57
CA ALA A 329 -0.82 3.06 -9.81
C ALA A 329 0.57 2.43 -9.93
N ARG A 330 1.16 2.38 -11.13
CA ARG A 330 2.49 1.79 -11.34
C ARG A 330 3.60 2.59 -10.66
N TRP A 331 3.60 3.91 -10.82
CA TRP A 331 4.62 4.75 -10.19
C TRP A 331 4.49 4.75 -8.68
N MET A 332 3.27 4.87 -8.16
CA MET A 332 3.02 4.81 -6.71
C MET A 332 3.35 3.44 -6.16
N GLY A 333 2.95 2.35 -6.83
CA GLY A 333 3.25 0.99 -6.41
C GLY A 333 4.75 0.75 -6.28
N VAL A 334 5.54 1.09 -7.30
CA VAL A 334 7.00 0.96 -7.25
C VAL A 334 7.59 1.83 -6.15
N ALA A 335 7.15 3.09 -6.02
CA ALA A 335 7.69 4.01 -5.02
C ALA A 335 7.40 3.56 -3.59
N LEU A 336 6.18 3.05 -3.33
CA LEU A 336 5.78 2.54 -2.03
C LEU A 336 6.51 1.23 -1.67
N LEU A 337 6.68 0.32 -2.64
CA LEU A 337 7.45 -0.92 -2.46
C LEU A 337 8.91 -0.62 -2.13
N ARG A 338 9.53 0.34 -2.81
CA ARG A 338 10.89 0.79 -2.48
C ARG A 338 10.97 1.40 -1.08
N ALA A 339 9.98 2.19 -0.68
CA ALA A 339 9.93 2.75 0.66
C ALA A 339 9.79 1.65 1.73
N GLN A 340 9.08 0.56 1.43
CA GLN A 340 8.91 -0.60 2.31
C GLN A 340 10.23 -1.33 2.59
N GLU A 341 11.17 -1.39 1.64
CA GLU A 341 12.48 -2.02 1.85
C GLU A 341 13.27 -1.41 3.03
N GLY A 342 13.03 -0.12 3.32
CA GLY A 342 13.62 0.60 4.44
C GLY A 342 12.85 0.49 5.76
N PHE A 343 11.82 -0.34 5.84
CA PHE A 343 11.03 -0.45 7.06
C PHE A 343 11.83 -1.07 8.21
N ARG A 344 11.71 -0.45 9.36
CA ARG A 344 12.22 -0.95 10.64
C ARG A 344 11.06 -1.17 11.59
N ARG A 345 11.23 -1.98 12.60
CA ARG A 345 10.25 -2.14 13.69
C ARG A 345 9.87 -0.78 14.28
N VAL A 346 8.62 -0.66 14.72
CA VAL A 346 8.14 0.56 15.37
C VAL A 346 8.81 0.80 16.70
N ARG A 347 8.84 2.06 17.13
CA ARG A 347 9.29 2.38 18.50
C ARG A 347 8.29 1.83 19.50
N GLY A 348 8.79 1.38 20.65
CA GLY A 348 7.94 0.77 21.67
C GLY A 348 7.51 -0.67 21.35
N HIS A 349 8.04 -1.32 20.31
CA HIS A 349 7.63 -2.67 19.92
C HIS A 349 7.70 -3.71 21.05
N LYS A 350 8.52 -3.49 22.07
CA LYS A 350 8.59 -4.38 23.25
C LYS A 350 7.34 -4.33 24.13
N GLU A 351 6.58 -3.24 24.03
CA GLU A 351 5.36 -2.98 24.82
C GLU A 351 4.07 -3.29 24.03
N LEU A 352 4.17 -3.81 22.80
CA LEU A 352 3.00 -4.14 21.97
C LEU A 352 2.11 -5.22 22.60
N GLY A 353 2.66 -6.09 23.44
CA GLY A 353 1.88 -7.03 24.21
C GLY A 353 0.83 -6.36 25.11
N SER A 354 1.17 -5.21 25.74
CA SER A 354 0.23 -4.42 26.52
C SER A 354 -0.89 -3.85 25.65
N LEU A 355 -0.56 -3.38 24.45
CA LEU A 355 -1.55 -2.89 23.49
C LEU A 355 -2.45 -4.02 22.99
N ALA A 356 -1.87 -5.19 22.67
CA ALA A 356 -2.65 -6.36 22.27
C ALA A 356 -3.67 -6.76 23.32
N ALA A 357 -3.24 -6.85 24.60
CA ALA A 357 -4.12 -7.13 25.72
C ALA A 357 -5.24 -6.09 25.90
N ALA A 358 -4.92 -4.79 25.78
CA ALA A 358 -5.92 -3.71 25.87
C ALA A 358 -6.95 -3.72 24.72
N LEU A 359 -6.62 -4.37 23.61
CA LEU A 359 -7.50 -4.51 22.46
C LEU A 359 -8.26 -5.84 22.46
N GLU A 360 -7.97 -6.78 23.37
CA GLU A 360 -8.73 -8.03 23.49
C GLU A 360 -10.21 -7.74 23.72
N ARG A 361 -11.05 -8.65 23.23
CA ARG A 361 -12.49 -8.58 23.44
C ARG A 361 -12.83 -9.24 24.79
N GLU A 362 -13.67 -8.60 25.57
CA GLU A 362 -14.24 -9.21 26.77
C GLU A 362 -15.29 -10.26 26.34
N GLY A 363 -14.98 -11.54 26.52
CA GLY A 363 -15.87 -12.66 26.24
C GLY A 363 -15.63 -13.33 24.87
N PRO A 364 -16.29 -14.47 24.59
CA PRO A 364 -16.17 -15.15 23.30
C PRO A 364 -16.64 -14.20 22.20
N ALA A 365 -15.84 -14.04 21.17
CA ALA A 365 -16.20 -13.26 19.99
C ALA A 365 -17.54 -13.76 19.45
N ASP A 366 -18.57 -12.92 19.45
CA ASP A 366 -19.84 -13.24 18.82
C ASP A 366 -19.65 -13.23 17.29
N LEU A 367 -19.22 -14.38 16.76
CA LEU A 367 -18.98 -14.60 15.33
C LEU A 367 -20.28 -14.51 14.51
N SER A 368 -21.45 -14.40 15.17
CA SER A 368 -22.77 -14.35 14.51
C SER A 368 -23.01 -13.07 13.73
N LEU A 369 -22.37 -11.96 14.15
CA LEU A 369 -22.54 -10.67 13.46
C LEU A 369 -21.76 -10.55 12.15
N HIS A 370 -20.72 -11.39 11.97
CA HIS A 370 -19.89 -11.33 10.76
C HIS A 370 -20.49 -12.17 9.61
N SER A 371 -21.34 -13.18 9.91
CA SER A 371 -22.02 -13.97 8.88
C SER A 371 -23.15 -13.22 8.18
N ALA A 372 -23.86 -12.36 8.92
CA ALA A 372 -24.96 -11.57 8.37
C ALA A 372 -24.51 -10.50 7.35
N ALA A 373 -23.33 -9.92 7.54
CA ALA A 373 -22.77 -8.96 6.59
C ALA A 373 -22.25 -9.64 5.30
N ALA A 374 -21.77 -10.88 5.39
CA ALA A 374 -21.32 -11.65 4.24
C ALA A 374 -22.50 -12.19 3.37
N GLU A 375 -23.65 -12.41 3.96
CA GLU A 375 -24.85 -12.84 3.23
C GLU A 375 -25.56 -11.68 2.52
N MET A 376 -25.56 -10.48 3.09
CA MET A 376 -26.13 -9.28 2.43
C MET A 376 -25.30 -8.82 1.22
N GLY A 377 -23.99 -9.13 1.15
CA GLY A 377 -23.13 -8.82 0.01
C GLY A 377 -23.29 -9.77 -1.20
N LYS A 378 -24.06 -10.87 -1.07
CA LYS A 378 -24.34 -11.81 -2.16
C LYS A 378 -25.71 -11.58 -2.84
N ALA A 379 -26.48 -10.62 -2.37
CA ALA A 379 -27.84 -10.33 -2.87
C ALA A 379 -27.99 -8.93 -3.50
N ALA A 380 -26.87 -8.28 -3.90
CA ALA A 380 -26.89 -7.01 -4.63
C ALA A 380 -26.10 -7.11 -5.93
#